data_bd37d452d2e40d5e08833701020e4a8c
#
_entry.id   bd37d452d2e40d5e08833701020e4a8c
#
_cell.length_a   1.000
_cell.length_b   1.000
_cell.length_c   1.000
_cell.angle_alpha   90.00
_cell.angle_beta   90.00
_cell.angle_gamma   90.00
#
_symmetry.space_group_name_H-M   'P 1'
#
loop_
_entity.id
_entity.type
_entity.pdbx_description
1 polymer ?
#
loop_
_entity_poly.entity_id
_entity_poly.type
_entity_poly.pdbx_seq_one_letter_code
_entity_poly.pdbx_strand_id
1 'polypeptide(L)'
;MRKNLFKLSLCFAAVFAFTACSSDDDPVQVSFPGNSVTASNGAYIVCSGNESSQISGSLTYINYNSTSAIQGVFKTANNRNLGLTANDGVTYGSKMYIVVSDENTIEVINKNSLKSLSQISTTALLGTKNGAMPRHIFTGNGKVYVTTYGGYVAAIDTASYKLSQSWQVGSYPEGINGYGNNLYIANSDYGKGHGTISVINVVDNTVKTSTVKGIENPQSVFVNDNGIYVMDWGHYLSVSPWTQQDAGLKKISENGDTCSLVADATLASYYNGTFYLVNAAYGASSVSYSAYNASTGESSTLSDVSVDSPAAIAVDPVSGNLFIASYNLGLDSYTTNGYVSEFSNSGTLIKKFDCGVGPIAVFFNTNK
;
A
#
# COMPACT_ATOMS: atom_id res chain seq x y z
N MET A 1 -29.40 81.66 21.55
CA MET A 1 -30.45 81.90 20.55
C MET A 1 -29.93 81.48 19.17
N ARG A 2 -30.78 80.86 18.40
CA ARG A 2 -30.65 80.43 17.03
C ARG A 2 -29.85 79.15 16.77
N LYS A 3 -30.62 78.14 16.54
CA LYS A 3 -30.35 76.81 15.89
C LYS A 3 -30.02 77.07 14.41
N ASN A 4 -29.06 76.33 13.87
CA ASN A 4 -29.03 76.07 12.44
C ASN A 4 -28.72 74.59 12.24
N LEU A 5 -29.74 73.90 11.73
CA LEU A 5 -29.66 72.55 11.16
C LEU A 5 -28.81 72.64 9.87
N PHE A 6 -27.81 71.77 9.75
CA PHE A 6 -27.22 71.45 8.45
C PHE A 6 -27.58 70.03 8.09
N LYS A 7 -28.31 69.90 7.05
CA LYS A 7 -28.62 68.62 6.41
C LYS A 7 -27.38 68.15 5.66
N LEU A 8 -26.87 66.97 6.03
CA LEU A 8 -25.78 66.32 5.30
C LEU A 8 -26.42 65.34 4.30
N SER A 9 -26.26 65.65 3.04
CA SER A 9 -26.70 64.82 1.92
C SER A 9 -25.68 63.69 1.72
N LEU A 10 -26.12 62.44 1.80
CA LEU A 10 -25.27 61.27 1.65
C LEU A 10 -25.20 60.91 0.15
N CYS A 11 -24.09 61.25 -0.51
CA CYS A 11 -23.78 60.74 -1.83
C CYS A 11 -23.18 59.32 -1.71
N PHE A 12 -23.92 58.32 -2.18
CA PHE A 12 -23.38 56.98 -2.39
C PHE A 12 -22.51 57.01 -3.66
N ALA A 13 -21.19 57.00 -3.48
CA ALA A 13 -20.28 56.67 -4.56
C ALA A 13 -20.07 55.15 -4.55
N ALA A 14 -20.64 54.46 -5.54
CA ALA A 14 -20.38 53.08 -5.81
C ALA A 14 -18.94 52.94 -6.38
N VAL A 15 -18.01 52.51 -5.60
CA VAL A 15 -16.69 52.10 -6.04
C VAL A 15 -16.81 50.68 -6.61
N PHE A 16 -16.84 50.56 -7.94
CA PHE A 16 -16.61 49.27 -8.58
C PHE A 16 -15.12 48.94 -8.41
N ALA A 17 -14.80 48.10 -7.43
CA ALA A 17 -13.53 47.46 -7.38
C ALA A 17 -13.49 46.35 -8.45
N PHE A 18 -12.81 46.61 -9.55
CA PHE A 18 -12.37 45.59 -10.46
C PHE A 18 -11.34 44.76 -9.71
N THR A 19 -11.73 43.58 -9.15
CA THR A 19 -10.79 42.57 -8.78
C THR A 19 -10.20 42.03 -10.08
N ALA A 20 -9.00 42.49 -10.42
CA ALA A 20 -8.16 41.77 -11.36
C ALA A 20 -7.93 40.37 -10.78
N CYS A 21 -8.47 39.34 -11.41
CA CYS A 21 -7.99 38.00 -11.24
C CYS A 21 -6.55 37.97 -11.75
N SER A 22 -5.59 38.10 -10.85
CA SER A 22 -4.26 37.61 -11.12
C SER A 22 -4.40 36.06 -11.16
N SER A 23 -4.23 35.52 -12.34
CA SER A 23 -3.96 34.06 -12.49
C SER A 23 -2.57 33.81 -11.95
N ASP A 24 -2.44 33.79 -10.61
CA ASP A 24 -1.34 33.13 -9.98
C ASP A 24 -1.65 31.64 -10.09
N ASP A 25 -1.21 31.02 -11.17
CA ASP A 25 -1.00 29.59 -11.30
C ASP A 25 0.18 29.22 -10.36
N ASP A 26 -0.04 29.33 -9.05
CA ASP A 26 0.80 28.62 -8.11
C ASP A 26 0.63 27.12 -8.41
N PRO A 27 1.70 26.41 -8.74
CA PRO A 27 1.60 24.99 -9.01
C PRO A 27 0.98 24.33 -7.77
N VAL A 28 -0.16 23.64 -8.00
CA VAL A 28 -0.83 22.89 -6.95
C VAL A 28 0.21 21.97 -6.33
N GLN A 29 0.64 22.27 -5.09
CA GLN A 29 1.59 21.42 -4.38
C GLN A 29 0.91 20.10 -4.08
N VAL A 30 1.22 19.12 -4.90
CA VAL A 30 0.85 17.72 -4.67
C VAL A 30 1.76 17.22 -3.56
N SER A 31 1.23 16.99 -2.36
CA SER A 31 2.02 16.50 -1.23
C SER A 31 1.50 15.15 -0.75
N PHE A 32 2.38 14.15 -0.67
CA PHE A 32 2.13 12.86 -0.01
C PHE A 32 2.92 12.83 1.33
N PRO A 33 2.42 12.20 2.40
CA PRO A 33 1.08 11.66 2.57
C PRO A 33 0.03 12.77 2.67
N GLY A 34 -1.14 12.51 2.11
CA GLY A 34 -2.33 13.35 2.30
C GLY A 34 -2.85 13.28 3.74
N ASN A 35 -4.09 13.73 3.94
CA ASN A 35 -4.76 13.86 5.23
C ASN A 35 -4.44 12.75 6.23
N SER A 36 -4.16 13.13 7.48
CA SER A 36 -3.91 12.20 8.58
C SER A 36 -5.15 11.34 8.84
N VAL A 37 -4.92 10.05 9.07
CA VAL A 37 -5.95 9.10 9.51
C VAL A 37 -6.23 9.33 10.99
N THR A 38 -7.48 9.57 11.35
CA THR A 38 -7.90 9.82 12.73
C THR A 38 -8.87 8.76 13.27
N ALA A 39 -9.38 7.89 12.40
CA ALA A 39 -10.23 6.78 12.79
C ALA A 39 -9.97 5.55 11.92
N SER A 40 -9.98 4.38 12.56
CA SER A 40 -9.98 3.05 11.94
C SER A 40 -11.09 2.22 12.57
N ASN A 41 -11.99 1.69 11.74
CA ASN A 41 -13.19 0.97 12.19
C ASN A 41 -13.08 -0.55 11.98
N GLY A 42 -11.99 -1.01 11.45
CA GLY A 42 -11.78 -2.42 11.16
C GLY A 42 -10.65 -2.66 10.17
N ALA A 43 -10.32 -3.91 9.95
CA ALA A 43 -9.32 -4.37 9.01
C ALA A 43 -9.95 -5.22 7.91
N TYR A 44 -9.45 -5.07 6.69
CA TYR A 44 -9.74 -5.94 5.56
C TYR A 44 -8.54 -6.81 5.25
N ILE A 45 -8.78 -8.09 5.03
CA ILE A 45 -7.76 -9.05 4.62
C ILE A 45 -8.05 -9.45 3.18
N VAL A 46 -7.11 -9.14 2.28
CA VAL A 46 -7.13 -9.62 0.90
C VAL A 46 -6.57 -11.03 0.91
N CYS A 47 -7.40 -11.96 0.48
CA CYS A 47 -7.03 -13.35 0.30
C CYS A 47 -6.92 -13.61 -1.20
N SER A 48 -5.74 -13.97 -1.68
CA SER A 48 -5.46 -14.13 -3.12
C SER A 48 -6.24 -15.28 -3.78
N GLY A 49 -6.68 -16.23 -2.95
CA GLY A 49 -7.11 -17.53 -3.45
C GLY A 49 -5.91 -18.40 -3.86
N ASN A 50 -6.10 -19.24 -4.85
CA ASN A 50 -5.06 -20.08 -5.44
C ASN A 50 -5.36 -20.27 -6.94
N GLU A 51 -4.55 -19.70 -7.81
CA GLU A 51 -4.73 -19.74 -9.26
C GLU A 51 -4.67 -21.17 -9.78
N SER A 52 -3.66 -21.93 -9.39
CA SER A 52 -3.46 -23.32 -9.86
C SER A 52 -4.60 -24.26 -9.46
N SER A 53 -5.29 -23.98 -8.37
CA SER A 53 -6.47 -24.72 -7.91
C SER A 53 -7.79 -24.06 -8.26
N GLN A 54 -7.76 -22.98 -9.04
CA GLN A 54 -8.93 -22.18 -9.47
C GLN A 54 -9.77 -21.67 -8.28
N ILE A 55 -9.12 -21.38 -7.15
CA ILE A 55 -9.77 -20.77 -5.99
C ILE A 55 -9.68 -19.26 -6.15
N SER A 56 -10.83 -18.61 -6.33
CA SER A 56 -10.90 -17.15 -6.45
C SER A 56 -10.47 -16.44 -5.18
N GLY A 57 -9.88 -15.26 -5.35
CA GLY A 57 -9.62 -14.33 -4.28
C GLY A 57 -10.88 -13.92 -3.54
N SER A 58 -10.70 -13.56 -2.29
CA SER A 58 -11.78 -13.13 -1.40
C SER A 58 -11.37 -11.97 -0.50
N LEU A 59 -12.36 -11.35 0.13
CA LEU A 59 -12.17 -10.28 1.10
C LEU A 59 -12.78 -10.69 2.44
N THR A 60 -11.99 -10.69 3.50
CA THR A 60 -12.44 -10.89 4.87
C THR A 60 -12.43 -9.55 5.59
N TYR A 61 -13.46 -9.26 6.40
CA TYR A 61 -13.59 -8.04 7.18
C TYR A 61 -13.63 -8.34 8.68
N ILE A 62 -12.77 -7.66 9.42
CA ILE A 62 -12.77 -7.61 10.89
C ILE A 62 -13.35 -6.26 11.29
N ASN A 63 -14.51 -6.28 11.92
CA ASN A 63 -15.09 -5.09 12.53
C ASN A 63 -14.59 -5.00 13.98
N TYR A 64 -13.98 -3.88 14.37
CA TYR A 64 -13.43 -3.71 15.73
C TYR A 64 -14.48 -3.71 16.83
N ASN A 65 -15.74 -3.45 16.49
CA ASN A 65 -16.88 -3.59 17.43
C ASN A 65 -17.40 -5.03 17.52
N SER A 66 -16.82 -5.98 16.79
CA SER A 66 -17.23 -7.39 16.75
C SER A 66 -16.13 -8.29 17.29
N THR A 67 -16.53 -9.47 17.72
CA THR A 67 -15.60 -10.49 18.19
C THR A 67 -15.18 -11.48 17.10
N SER A 68 -15.69 -11.35 15.86
CA SER A 68 -15.44 -12.29 14.77
C SER A 68 -15.19 -11.58 13.45
N ALA A 69 -14.42 -12.23 12.58
CA ALA A 69 -14.27 -11.83 11.19
C ALA A 69 -15.44 -12.34 10.35
N ILE A 70 -15.74 -11.63 9.28
CA ILE A 70 -16.75 -12.02 8.27
C ILE A 70 -15.99 -12.31 6.98
N GLN A 71 -15.95 -13.57 6.58
CA GLN A 71 -15.29 -14.00 5.35
C GLN A 71 -16.18 -13.78 4.12
N GLY A 72 -15.55 -13.56 2.96
CA GLY A 72 -16.23 -13.47 1.68
C GLY A 72 -17.19 -12.29 1.56
N VAL A 73 -16.93 -11.17 2.27
CA VAL A 73 -17.83 -10.00 2.33
C VAL A 73 -18.11 -9.41 0.94
N PHE A 74 -17.15 -9.43 0.02
CA PHE A 74 -17.37 -8.99 -1.35
C PHE A 74 -18.37 -9.89 -2.11
N LYS A 75 -18.15 -11.20 -2.05
CA LYS A 75 -19.04 -12.19 -2.70
C LYS A 75 -20.46 -12.09 -2.17
N THR A 76 -20.63 -11.99 -0.86
CA THR A 76 -21.93 -11.83 -0.20
C THR A 76 -22.63 -10.56 -0.67
N ALA A 77 -21.91 -9.45 -0.77
CA ALA A 77 -22.51 -8.18 -1.19
C ALA A 77 -22.84 -8.15 -2.70
N ASN A 78 -22.07 -8.82 -3.57
CA ASN A 78 -22.13 -8.63 -5.03
C ASN A 78 -22.56 -9.87 -5.81
N ASN A 79 -22.79 -11.00 -5.15
CA ASN A 79 -23.17 -12.29 -5.77
C ASN A 79 -22.19 -12.77 -6.88
N ARG A 80 -20.91 -12.40 -6.76
CA ARG A 80 -19.81 -12.85 -7.61
C ARG A 80 -18.49 -12.85 -6.84
N ASN A 81 -17.51 -13.60 -7.30
CA ASN A 81 -16.16 -13.61 -6.75
C ASN A 81 -15.39 -12.33 -7.17
N LEU A 82 -14.27 -12.06 -6.50
CA LEU A 82 -13.33 -11.00 -6.91
C LEU A 82 -12.60 -11.34 -8.21
N GLY A 83 -12.24 -12.61 -8.40
CA GLY A 83 -11.40 -13.12 -9.47
C GLY A 83 -10.16 -13.81 -8.92
N LEU A 84 -9.25 -14.25 -9.78
CA LEU A 84 -8.02 -14.93 -9.41
C LEU A 84 -6.93 -13.93 -9.01
N THR A 85 -6.15 -14.27 -8.01
CA THR A 85 -4.99 -13.53 -7.55
C THR A 85 -5.33 -12.09 -7.15
N ALA A 86 -6.29 -11.92 -6.22
CA ALA A 86 -6.45 -10.65 -5.54
C ALA A 86 -5.16 -10.35 -4.76
N ASN A 87 -4.52 -9.19 -4.99
CA ASN A 87 -3.15 -8.96 -4.58
C ASN A 87 -2.99 -7.89 -3.51
N ASP A 88 -3.68 -6.78 -3.61
CA ASP A 88 -3.53 -5.65 -2.71
C ASP A 88 -4.83 -4.86 -2.60
N GLY A 89 -4.94 -4.01 -1.58
CA GLY A 89 -6.12 -3.18 -1.39
C GLY A 89 -5.86 -1.94 -0.54
N VAL A 90 -6.69 -0.92 -0.76
CA VAL A 90 -6.61 0.34 -0.04
C VAL A 90 -7.98 0.99 0.10
N THR A 91 -8.20 1.71 1.21
CA THR A 91 -9.36 2.60 1.35
C THR A 91 -8.97 4.04 1.00
N TYR A 92 -9.86 4.75 0.31
CA TYR A 92 -9.70 6.18 0.04
C TYR A 92 -11.06 6.86 -0.08
N GLY A 93 -11.32 7.84 0.79
CA GLY A 93 -12.62 8.48 0.90
C GLY A 93 -13.71 7.48 1.27
N SER A 94 -14.79 7.44 0.48
CA SER A 94 -15.91 6.51 0.64
C SER A 94 -15.71 5.17 -0.08
N LYS A 95 -14.53 4.96 -0.68
CA LYS A 95 -14.26 3.82 -1.54
C LYS A 95 -13.14 2.94 -1.00
N MET A 96 -13.14 1.72 -1.48
CA MET A 96 -12.02 0.78 -1.36
C MET A 96 -11.68 0.28 -2.76
N TYR A 97 -10.42 0.01 -3.00
CA TYR A 97 -9.88 -0.45 -4.26
C TYR A 97 -9.12 -1.75 -4.01
N ILE A 98 -9.43 -2.80 -4.76
CA ILE A 98 -8.77 -4.10 -4.68
C ILE A 98 -8.14 -4.41 -6.03
N VAL A 99 -6.86 -4.67 -6.03
CA VAL A 99 -6.12 -5.13 -7.22
C VAL A 99 -6.34 -6.62 -7.40
N VAL A 100 -6.72 -7.03 -8.63
CA VAL A 100 -6.92 -8.44 -9.00
C VAL A 100 -6.02 -8.74 -10.20
N SER A 101 -4.86 -9.34 -9.93
CA SER A 101 -3.74 -9.39 -10.85
C SER A 101 -4.06 -10.20 -12.12
N ASP A 102 -4.55 -11.44 -11.99
CA ASP A 102 -4.79 -12.30 -13.15
C ASP A 102 -6.00 -11.86 -13.97
N GLU A 103 -6.92 -11.11 -13.37
CA GLU A 103 -8.04 -10.50 -14.10
C GLU A 103 -7.65 -9.18 -14.79
N ASN A 104 -6.45 -8.66 -14.54
CA ASN A 104 -6.00 -7.35 -15.03
C ASN A 104 -6.96 -6.22 -14.65
N THR A 105 -7.47 -6.24 -13.42
CA THR A 105 -8.50 -5.30 -12.97
C THR A 105 -8.21 -4.72 -11.60
N ILE A 106 -8.85 -3.57 -11.35
CA ILE A 106 -9.00 -2.97 -10.03
C ILE A 106 -10.50 -2.94 -9.74
N GLU A 107 -10.93 -3.65 -8.71
CA GLU A 107 -12.30 -3.59 -8.22
C GLU A 107 -12.49 -2.34 -7.36
N VAL A 108 -13.48 -1.50 -7.68
CA VAL A 108 -13.85 -0.31 -6.93
C VAL A 108 -15.11 -0.59 -6.15
N ILE A 109 -15.05 -0.45 -4.82
CA ILE A 109 -16.10 -0.88 -3.90
C ILE A 109 -16.49 0.31 -3.01
N ASN A 110 -17.78 0.48 -2.75
CA ASN A 110 -18.23 1.35 -1.68
C ASN A 110 -17.88 0.74 -0.32
N LYS A 111 -17.05 1.39 0.47
CA LYS A 111 -16.50 0.79 1.71
C LYS A 111 -17.54 0.53 2.80
N ASN A 112 -18.72 1.20 2.76
CA ASN A 112 -19.77 1.03 3.76
C ASN A 112 -20.75 -0.09 3.37
N SER A 113 -21.16 -0.13 2.10
CA SER A 113 -22.13 -1.13 1.60
C SER A 113 -21.49 -2.38 1.03
N LEU A 114 -20.16 -2.36 0.80
CA LEU A 114 -19.38 -3.41 0.13
C LEU A 114 -19.85 -3.70 -1.31
N LYS A 115 -20.70 -2.84 -1.87
CA LYS A 115 -21.16 -2.97 -3.26
C LYS A 115 -20.09 -2.50 -4.23
N SER A 116 -19.90 -3.26 -5.29
CA SER A 116 -19.10 -2.88 -6.45
C SER A 116 -19.68 -1.62 -7.08
N LEU A 117 -18.83 -0.63 -7.30
CA LEU A 117 -19.15 0.61 -8.00
C LEU A 117 -18.66 0.57 -9.43
N SER A 118 -17.50 -0.08 -9.66
CA SER A 118 -16.87 -0.19 -10.97
C SER A 118 -15.80 -1.27 -10.94
N GLN A 119 -15.46 -1.79 -12.11
CA GLN A 119 -14.29 -2.61 -12.34
C GLN A 119 -13.45 -1.93 -13.43
N ILE A 120 -12.22 -1.57 -13.09
CA ILE A 120 -11.31 -0.83 -13.97
C ILE A 120 -10.34 -1.83 -14.59
N SER A 121 -10.36 -1.99 -15.92
CA SER A 121 -9.38 -2.82 -16.62
C SER A 121 -8.09 -2.07 -16.86
N THR A 122 -6.99 -2.52 -16.28
CA THR A 122 -5.66 -1.92 -16.48
C THR A 122 -5.14 -2.11 -17.89
N THR A 123 -5.49 -3.22 -18.54
CA THR A 123 -5.15 -3.45 -19.96
C THR A 123 -5.96 -2.58 -20.92
N ALA A 124 -7.19 -2.21 -20.56
CA ALA A 124 -7.95 -1.23 -21.35
C ALA A 124 -7.37 0.19 -21.21
N LEU A 125 -6.78 0.52 -20.04
CA LEU A 125 -6.16 1.83 -19.79
C LEU A 125 -4.78 1.98 -20.43
N LEU A 126 -3.93 0.95 -20.38
CA LEU A 126 -2.51 1.02 -20.72
C LEU A 126 -2.14 0.18 -21.95
N GLY A 127 -3.07 -0.60 -22.50
CA GLY A 127 -2.80 -1.63 -23.51
C GLY A 127 -2.46 -2.98 -22.88
N THR A 128 -2.67 -4.05 -23.64
CA THR A 128 -2.58 -5.44 -23.16
C THR A 128 -1.26 -5.78 -22.49
N LYS A 129 -0.13 -5.30 -23.03
CA LYS A 129 1.19 -5.55 -22.46
C LYS A 129 1.47 -4.69 -21.23
N ASN A 130 1.26 -3.39 -21.35
CA ASN A 130 1.66 -2.43 -20.31
C ASN A 130 0.75 -2.50 -19.09
N GLY A 131 -0.52 -2.84 -19.27
CA GLY A 131 -1.51 -2.96 -18.19
C GLY A 131 -1.61 -4.36 -17.58
N ALA A 132 -0.75 -5.28 -18.00
CA ALA A 132 -0.82 -6.67 -17.51
C ALA A 132 -0.44 -6.79 -16.04
N MET A 133 -1.18 -7.61 -15.33
CA MET A 133 -0.92 -8.02 -13.94
C MET A 133 -0.68 -6.82 -13.01
N PRO A 134 -1.71 -6.04 -12.67
CA PRO A 134 -1.58 -4.98 -11.65
C PRO A 134 -1.19 -5.59 -10.32
N ARG A 135 -0.30 -4.89 -9.57
CA ARG A 135 0.33 -5.44 -8.38
C ARG A 135 -0.04 -4.71 -7.09
N HIS A 136 0.48 -3.54 -6.90
CA HIS A 136 0.27 -2.77 -5.69
C HIS A 136 -0.40 -1.44 -5.98
N ILE A 137 -1.04 -0.91 -4.94
CA ILE A 137 -1.89 0.25 -5.06
C ILE A 137 -1.58 1.28 -3.97
N PHE A 138 -1.55 2.55 -4.36
CA PHE A 138 -1.37 3.69 -3.47
C PHE A 138 -2.40 4.77 -3.80
N THR A 139 -2.80 5.57 -2.83
CA THR A 139 -3.80 6.63 -3.03
C THR A 139 -3.34 7.97 -2.48
N GLY A 140 -3.69 9.03 -3.18
CA GLY A 140 -3.47 10.40 -2.74
C GLY A 140 -3.91 11.40 -3.79
N ASN A 141 -4.23 12.62 -3.37
CA ASN A 141 -4.55 13.75 -4.25
C ASN A 141 -5.66 13.45 -5.28
N GLY A 142 -6.73 12.76 -4.84
CA GLY A 142 -7.85 12.40 -5.70
C GLY A 142 -7.55 11.30 -6.72
N LYS A 143 -6.44 10.59 -6.59
CA LYS A 143 -5.99 9.54 -7.52
C LYS A 143 -5.69 8.23 -6.83
N VAL A 144 -5.79 7.19 -7.61
CA VAL A 144 -5.29 5.85 -7.33
C VAL A 144 -4.09 5.61 -8.24
N TYR A 145 -2.98 5.19 -7.66
CA TYR A 145 -1.75 4.82 -8.39
C TYR A 145 -1.58 3.33 -8.30
N VAL A 146 -1.40 2.67 -9.43
CA VAL A 146 -1.25 1.20 -9.50
C VAL A 146 -0.03 0.83 -10.34
N THR A 147 0.77 -0.08 -9.81
CA THR A 147 1.90 -0.71 -10.53
C THR A 147 1.40 -1.87 -11.36
N THR A 148 2.01 -2.12 -12.51
CA THR A 148 1.70 -3.28 -13.37
C THR A 148 2.96 -3.99 -13.80
N TYR A 149 2.95 -5.29 -13.90
CA TYR A 149 4.10 -6.07 -14.38
C TYR A 149 4.53 -5.73 -15.81
N GLY A 150 3.68 -5.01 -16.54
CA GLY A 150 4.05 -4.41 -17.81
C GLY A 150 5.09 -3.30 -17.74
N GLY A 151 5.56 -2.94 -16.53
CA GLY A 151 6.59 -1.91 -16.31
C GLY A 151 6.02 -0.49 -16.24
N TYR A 152 4.79 -0.33 -15.77
CA TYR A 152 4.10 0.97 -15.70
C TYR A 152 3.50 1.25 -14.34
N VAL A 153 3.33 2.54 -14.06
CA VAL A 153 2.44 3.07 -13.04
C VAL A 153 1.31 3.83 -13.74
N ALA A 154 0.07 3.51 -13.42
CA ALA A 154 -1.10 4.28 -13.85
C ALA A 154 -1.61 5.15 -12.71
N ALA A 155 -1.90 6.42 -13.00
CA ALA A 155 -2.67 7.32 -12.14
C ALA A 155 -4.11 7.40 -12.64
N ILE A 156 -5.05 6.97 -11.81
CA ILE A 156 -6.47 6.87 -12.14
C ILE A 156 -7.25 7.86 -11.27
N ASP A 157 -8.05 8.70 -11.87
CA ASP A 157 -8.91 9.65 -11.16
C ASP A 157 -10.01 8.93 -10.38
N THR A 158 -10.17 9.25 -9.10
CA THR A 158 -11.09 8.55 -8.20
C THR A 158 -12.56 8.89 -8.42
N ALA A 159 -12.87 9.98 -9.11
CA ALA A 159 -14.24 10.37 -9.41
C ALA A 159 -14.73 9.79 -10.75
N SER A 160 -13.90 9.86 -11.79
CA SER A 160 -14.25 9.44 -13.14
C SER A 160 -13.80 8.02 -13.50
N TYR A 161 -12.88 7.44 -12.75
CA TYR A 161 -12.21 6.14 -13.00
C TYR A 161 -11.42 6.11 -14.30
N LYS A 162 -11.07 7.27 -14.83
CA LYS A 162 -10.28 7.40 -16.06
C LYS A 162 -8.80 7.53 -15.76
N LEU A 163 -7.99 7.09 -16.71
CA LEU A 163 -6.55 7.31 -16.69
C LEU A 163 -6.29 8.83 -16.73
N SER A 164 -5.59 9.34 -15.72
CA SER A 164 -5.13 10.73 -15.68
C SER A 164 -3.73 10.86 -16.27
N GLN A 165 -2.84 9.90 -15.95
CA GLN A 165 -1.46 9.85 -16.39
C GLN A 165 -0.92 8.43 -16.27
N SER A 166 0.17 8.12 -16.98
CA SER A 166 0.94 6.90 -16.80
C SER A 166 2.42 7.15 -17.02
N TRP A 167 3.24 6.37 -16.36
CA TRP A 167 4.69 6.46 -16.44
C TRP A 167 5.30 5.08 -16.64
N GLN A 168 6.25 4.99 -17.54
CA GLN A 168 7.09 3.80 -17.64
C GLN A 168 8.13 3.82 -16.51
N VAL A 169 8.27 2.72 -15.81
CA VAL A 169 9.22 2.51 -14.70
C VAL A 169 10.14 1.32 -14.99
N GLY A 170 10.76 0.76 -13.95
CA GLY A 170 11.59 -0.44 -14.12
C GLY A 170 10.79 -1.71 -14.40
N SER A 171 11.51 -2.81 -14.53
CA SER A 171 10.97 -4.14 -14.84
C SER A 171 10.27 -4.75 -13.62
N TYR A 172 9.07 -5.31 -13.82
CA TYR A 172 8.25 -5.95 -12.79
C TYR A 172 8.09 -5.10 -11.52
N PRO A 173 7.44 -3.93 -11.63
CA PRO A 173 7.21 -3.06 -10.46
C PRO A 173 6.24 -3.73 -9.47
N GLU A 174 6.61 -3.69 -8.21
CA GLU A 174 5.88 -4.18 -7.05
C GLU A 174 5.39 -2.98 -6.21
N GLY A 175 5.86 -2.85 -4.97
CA GLY A 175 5.42 -1.84 -4.02
C GLY A 175 5.60 -0.41 -4.50
N ILE A 176 4.64 0.43 -4.13
CA ILE A 176 4.58 1.85 -4.45
C ILE A 176 4.25 2.65 -3.19
N ASN A 177 4.93 3.77 -2.99
CA ASN A 177 4.67 4.70 -1.88
C ASN A 177 4.83 6.14 -2.35
N GLY A 178 4.12 7.07 -1.71
CA GLY A 178 4.19 8.49 -1.99
C GLY A 178 4.75 9.29 -0.82
N TYR A 179 5.67 10.23 -1.12
CA TYR A 179 6.20 11.17 -0.16
C TYR A 179 6.59 12.50 -0.84
N GLY A 180 6.19 13.61 -0.24
CA GLY A 180 6.33 14.93 -0.88
C GLY A 180 5.63 14.97 -2.25
N ASN A 181 6.35 15.34 -3.29
CA ASN A 181 5.83 15.38 -4.67
C ASN A 181 6.18 14.11 -5.47
N ASN A 182 6.69 13.08 -4.81
CA ASN A 182 7.23 11.91 -5.49
C ASN A 182 6.48 10.62 -5.14
N LEU A 183 6.37 9.74 -6.14
CA LEU A 183 6.08 8.33 -5.95
C LEU A 183 7.39 7.54 -6.07
N TYR A 184 7.55 6.58 -5.21
CA TYR A 184 8.69 5.68 -5.16
C TYR A 184 8.20 4.27 -5.47
N ILE A 185 8.88 3.57 -6.36
CA ILE A 185 8.48 2.27 -6.88
C ILE A 185 9.63 1.29 -6.75
N ALA A 186 9.36 0.15 -6.13
CA ALA A 186 10.25 -1.00 -6.10
C ALA A 186 10.05 -1.82 -7.38
N ASN A 187 11.08 -2.01 -8.19
CA ASN A 187 11.03 -2.82 -9.41
C ASN A 187 11.85 -4.09 -9.19
N SER A 188 11.18 -5.23 -9.03
CA SER A 188 11.78 -6.50 -8.60
C SER A 188 12.57 -7.23 -9.69
N ASP A 189 12.36 -6.89 -10.96
CA ASP A 189 12.79 -7.65 -12.12
C ASP A 189 12.45 -9.15 -12.02
N TYR A 190 11.33 -9.44 -11.33
CA TYR A 190 10.86 -10.80 -11.07
C TYR A 190 11.92 -11.70 -10.37
N GLY A 191 12.69 -11.10 -9.45
CA GLY A 191 13.71 -11.82 -8.67
C GLY A 191 14.96 -12.25 -9.46
N LYS A 192 15.23 -11.64 -10.61
CA LYS A 192 16.42 -11.97 -11.44
C LYS A 192 17.71 -11.29 -10.96
N GLY A 193 17.65 -10.54 -9.86
CA GLY A 193 18.81 -9.88 -9.27
C GLY A 193 19.20 -8.53 -9.91
N HIS A 194 18.34 -7.96 -10.76
CA HIS A 194 18.57 -6.65 -11.40
C HIS A 194 17.51 -5.63 -10.94
N GLY A 195 17.09 -5.73 -9.70
CA GLY A 195 16.10 -4.83 -9.11
C GLY A 195 16.54 -3.37 -9.16
N THR A 196 15.56 -2.48 -9.33
CA THR A 196 15.79 -1.03 -9.40
C THR A 196 14.77 -0.28 -8.58
N ILE A 197 15.05 1.00 -8.30
CA ILE A 197 14.08 1.91 -7.68
C ILE A 197 13.76 3.01 -8.69
N SER A 198 12.46 3.22 -8.95
CA SER A 198 11.99 4.35 -9.74
C SER A 198 11.41 5.45 -8.85
N VAL A 199 11.70 6.69 -9.18
CA VAL A 199 11.12 7.87 -8.56
C VAL A 199 10.39 8.66 -9.64
N ILE A 200 9.09 8.88 -9.44
CA ILE A 200 8.24 9.69 -10.31
C ILE A 200 7.93 11.00 -9.59
N ASN A 201 8.32 12.14 -10.14
CA ASN A 201 7.80 13.42 -9.70
C ASN A 201 6.45 13.67 -10.39
N VAL A 202 5.37 13.73 -9.60
CA VAL A 202 4.00 13.86 -10.14
C VAL A 202 3.61 15.28 -10.55
N VAL A 203 4.45 16.27 -10.26
CA VAL A 203 4.24 17.67 -10.64
C VAL A 203 4.77 17.92 -12.05
N ASP A 204 6.01 17.56 -12.32
CA ASP A 204 6.67 17.75 -13.61
C ASP A 204 6.63 16.52 -14.51
N ASN A 205 6.06 15.42 -14.03
CA ASN A 205 5.93 14.14 -14.73
C ASN A 205 7.26 13.48 -15.12
N THR A 206 8.34 13.78 -14.41
CA THR A 206 9.64 13.16 -14.64
C THR A 206 9.75 11.80 -13.95
N VAL A 207 10.51 10.89 -14.55
CA VAL A 207 10.82 9.57 -14.01
C VAL A 207 12.32 9.37 -13.97
N LYS A 208 12.85 8.97 -12.83
CA LYS A 208 14.22 8.51 -12.69
C LYS A 208 14.23 7.08 -12.17
N THR A 209 14.77 6.13 -12.94
CA THR A 209 14.98 4.75 -12.51
C THR A 209 16.47 4.54 -12.26
N SER A 210 16.82 4.03 -11.09
CA SER A 210 18.21 3.87 -10.63
C SER A 210 18.46 2.45 -10.13
N THR A 211 19.62 1.91 -10.49
CA THR A 211 20.19 0.74 -9.84
C THR A 211 20.83 1.21 -8.53
N VAL A 212 20.52 0.54 -7.44
CA VAL A 212 21.10 0.79 -6.12
C VAL A 212 21.92 -0.43 -5.75
N LYS A 213 23.22 -0.25 -5.57
CA LYS A 213 24.12 -1.37 -5.24
C LYS A 213 23.69 -2.02 -3.91
N GLY A 214 23.43 -3.32 -3.94
CA GLY A 214 22.96 -4.11 -2.81
C GLY A 214 21.43 -4.30 -2.77
N ILE A 215 20.68 -3.76 -3.75
CA ILE A 215 19.28 -4.09 -3.99
C ILE A 215 19.20 -5.09 -5.14
N GLU A 216 18.49 -6.21 -4.92
CA GLU A 216 18.40 -7.31 -5.90
C GLU A 216 16.96 -7.61 -6.32
N ASN A 217 16.04 -7.68 -5.35
CA ASN A 217 14.65 -8.07 -5.54
C ASN A 217 13.71 -7.25 -4.64
N PRO A 218 13.63 -5.93 -4.87
CA PRO A 218 12.85 -5.04 -4.00
C PRO A 218 11.36 -5.29 -4.16
N GLN A 219 10.67 -5.50 -3.03
CA GLN A 219 9.24 -5.79 -2.97
C GLN A 219 8.40 -4.61 -2.46
N SER A 220 8.94 -3.86 -1.51
CA SER A 220 8.26 -2.67 -0.97
C SER A 220 9.25 -1.55 -0.77
N VAL A 221 8.74 -0.32 -0.85
CA VAL A 221 9.51 0.90 -0.59
C VAL A 221 8.78 1.73 0.46
N PHE A 222 9.51 2.23 1.43
CA PHE A 222 9.02 3.09 2.50
C PHE A 222 9.82 4.38 2.48
N VAL A 223 9.14 5.50 2.55
CA VAL A 223 9.78 6.81 2.57
C VAL A 223 9.22 7.62 3.72
N ASN A 224 10.11 8.18 4.50
CA ASN A 224 9.80 9.02 5.66
C ASN A 224 10.93 10.03 5.88
N ASP A 225 10.83 10.85 6.92
CA ASP A 225 11.84 11.88 7.26
C ASP A 225 13.24 11.32 7.56
N ASN A 226 13.35 10.02 7.85
CA ASN A 226 14.63 9.35 8.12
C ASN A 226 15.28 8.77 6.84
N GLY A 227 14.60 8.84 5.70
CA GLY A 227 15.13 8.40 4.40
C GLY A 227 14.27 7.38 3.66
N ILE A 228 14.89 6.72 2.70
CA ILE A 228 14.26 5.71 1.84
C ILE A 228 14.69 4.33 2.31
N TYR A 229 13.72 3.48 2.59
CA TYR A 229 13.92 2.08 3.00
C TYR A 229 13.25 1.15 1.99
N VAL A 230 13.88 0.01 1.77
CA VAL A 230 13.41 -1.00 0.81
C VAL A 230 13.35 -2.35 1.51
N MET A 231 12.20 -3.03 1.42
CA MET A 231 12.11 -4.44 1.73
C MET A 231 12.58 -5.21 0.50
N ASP A 232 13.76 -5.76 0.59
CA ASP A 232 14.41 -6.50 -0.48
C ASP A 232 14.41 -8.00 -0.16
N TRP A 233 13.92 -8.82 -1.07
CA TRP A 233 13.89 -10.27 -0.87
C TRP A 233 15.20 -10.96 -1.24
N GLY A 234 16.24 -10.19 -1.68
CA GLY A 234 17.51 -10.76 -2.07
C GLY A 234 17.36 -11.78 -3.19
N HIS A 235 17.98 -12.94 -3.05
CA HIS A 235 17.94 -13.99 -4.05
C HIS A 235 17.73 -15.38 -3.46
N TYR A 236 17.36 -16.33 -4.31
CA TYR A 236 17.20 -17.74 -3.93
C TYR A 236 18.37 -18.56 -4.50
N LEU A 237 18.97 -19.43 -3.66
CA LEU A 237 19.96 -20.37 -4.17
C LEU A 237 19.30 -21.34 -5.15
N SER A 238 19.97 -21.58 -6.27
CA SER A 238 19.48 -22.47 -7.33
C SER A 238 19.73 -23.95 -7.09
N VAL A 239 20.31 -24.29 -5.93
CA VAL A 239 20.65 -25.66 -5.52
C VAL A 239 19.95 -26.04 -4.22
N SER A 240 19.61 -27.32 -4.06
CA SER A 240 19.00 -27.83 -2.84
C SER A 240 20.02 -27.89 -1.68
N PRO A 241 19.63 -27.49 -0.45
CA PRO A 241 18.30 -26.95 -0.11
C PRO A 241 18.11 -25.53 -0.64
N TRP A 242 16.98 -25.29 -1.27
CA TRP A 242 16.59 -23.98 -1.73
C TRP A 242 16.45 -23.03 -0.52
N THR A 243 17.28 -22.00 -0.47
CA THR A 243 17.25 -21.02 0.62
C THR A 243 17.24 -19.61 0.07
N GLN A 244 16.58 -18.72 0.75
CA GLN A 244 16.61 -17.29 0.48
C GLN A 244 17.80 -16.65 1.17
N GLN A 245 18.53 -15.80 0.45
CA GLN A 245 19.75 -15.13 0.92
C GLN A 245 19.58 -13.62 0.77
N ASP A 246 20.25 -12.85 1.62
CA ASP A 246 20.35 -11.38 1.57
C ASP A 246 19.02 -10.63 1.61
N ALA A 247 17.96 -11.30 2.09
CA ALA A 247 16.67 -10.66 2.33
C ALA A 247 16.73 -9.75 3.57
N GLY A 248 16.21 -8.52 3.44
CA GLY A 248 16.21 -7.61 4.57
C GLY A 248 15.59 -6.25 4.29
N LEU A 249 15.33 -5.52 5.37
CA LEU A 249 15.07 -4.11 5.31
C LEU A 249 16.39 -3.39 5.07
N LYS A 250 16.50 -2.67 3.95
CA LYS A 250 17.72 -1.96 3.54
C LYS A 250 17.43 -0.46 3.46
N LYS A 251 18.35 0.36 3.97
CA LYS A 251 18.27 1.82 3.88
C LYS A 251 19.13 2.30 2.73
N ILE A 252 18.55 3.07 1.81
CA ILE A 252 19.27 3.68 0.70
C ILE A 252 20.11 4.85 1.22
N SER A 253 21.33 4.98 0.72
CA SER A 253 22.23 6.11 1.01
C SER A 253 21.66 7.43 0.46
N GLU A 254 22.07 8.56 1.03
CA GLU A 254 21.58 9.88 0.62
C GLU A 254 21.82 10.21 -0.86
N ASN A 255 22.93 9.73 -1.42
CA ASN A 255 23.24 9.89 -2.86
C ASN A 255 22.44 8.93 -3.77
N GLY A 256 21.76 7.93 -3.19
CA GLY A 256 20.92 6.97 -3.91
C GLY A 256 21.68 5.83 -4.62
N ASP A 257 23.00 5.71 -4.45
CA ASP A 257 23.82 4.76 -5.22
C ASP A 257 24.01 3.41 -4.54
N THR A 258 23.91 3.37 -3.22
CA THR A 258 24.13 2.18 -2.38
C THR A 258 23.03 2.01 -1.34
N CYS A 259 23.00 0.86 -0.69
CA CYS A 259 22.19 0.65 0.50
C CYS A 259 23.00 -0.03 1.61
N SER A 260 22.46 0.04 2.82
CA SER A 260 22.94 -0.71 3.99
C SER A 260 21.82 -1.58 4.53
N LEU A 261 22.15 -2.80 4.93
CA LEU A 261 21.21 -3.68 5.65
C LEU A 261 20.91 -3.06 7.01
N VAL A 262 19.63 -2.93 7.32
CA VAL A 262 19.12 -2.44 8.60
C VAL A 262 18.78 -3.61 9.50
N ALA A 263 18.05 -4.60 8.97
CA ALA A 263 17.68 -5.81 9.68
C ALA A 263 17.31 -6.90 8.67
N ASP A 264 17.58 -8.17 9.05
CA ASP A 264 17.09 -9.33 8.31
C ASP A 264 15.57 -9.37 8.40
N ALA A 265 14.90 -9.42 7.26
CA ALA A 265 13.44 -9.43 7.18
C ALA A 265 12.97 -9.91 5.80
N THR A 266 11.74 -10.42 5.75
CA THR A 266 11.04 -10.75 4.51
C THR A 266 9.74 -9.97 4.35
N LEU A 267 9.20 -9.44 5.46
CA LEU A 267 8.03 -8.56 5.49
C LEU A 267 8.31 -7.37 6.41
N ALA A 268 7.77 -6.22 6.05
CA ALA A 268 7.89 -5.00 6.83
C ALA A 268 6.59 -4.18 6.78
N SER A 269 6.29 -3.52 7.88
CA SER A 269 5.28 -2.46 7.96
C SER A 269 5.81 -1.30 8.78
N TYR A 270 5.52 -0.08 8.36
CA TYR A 270 6.01 1.13 9.03
C TYR A 270 4.87 1.88 9.72
N TYR A 271 5.11 2.26 10.96
CA TYR A 271 4.19 3.07 11.74
C TYR A 271 4.94 3.96 12.72
N ASN A 272 4.67 5.24 12.71
CA ASN A 272 5.13 6.23 13.69
C ASN A 272 6.62 6.10 14.08
N GLY A 273 7.50 6.09 13.08
CA GLY A 273 8.95 6.03 13.29
C GLY A 273 9.51 4.62 13.47
N THR A 274 8.67 3.60 13.53
CA THR A 274 9.07 2.21 13.80
C THR A 274 8.71 1.30 12.63
N PHE A 275 9.65 0.47 12.19
CA PHE A 275 9.39 -0.68 11.32
C PHE A 275 9.11 -1.91 12.17
N TYR A 276 8.02 -2.59 11.87
CA TYR A 276 7.69 -3.90 12.39
C TYR A 276 8.03 -4.94 11.33
N LEU A 277 8.87 -5.90 11.69
CA LEU A 277 9.54 -6.79 10.76
C LEU A 277 9.23 -8.25 11.07
N VAL A 278 9.07 -9.02 10.01
CA VAL A 278 9.03 -10.49 10.06
C VAL A 278 10.17 -11.01 9.23
N ASN A 279 11.00 -11.87 9.80
CA ASN A 279 11.98 -12.63 9.04
C ASN A 279 11.51 -14.10 8.96
N ALA A 280 10.98 -14.46 7.79
CA ALA A 280 10.50 -15.80 7.45
C ALA A 280 11.15 -16.24 6.13
N ALA A 281 12.46 -16.12 6.03
CA ALA A 281 13.20 -16.44 4.83
C ALA A 281 12.96 -17.90 4.43
N TYR A 282 12.77 -18.13 3.12
CA TYR A 282 12.53 -19.48 2.59
C TYR A 282 13.70 -20.40 2.90
N GLY A 283 13.40 -21.54 3.49
CA GLY A 283 14.39 -22.53 3.96
C GLY A 283 15.00 -22.23 5.33
N ALA A 284 14.61 -21.13 5.98
CA ALA A 284 15.03 -20.87 7.37
C ALA A 284 14.39 -21.85 8.35
N SER A 285 15.11 -22.15 9.43
CA SER A 285 14.65 -23.08 10.49
C SER A 285 13.67 -22.45 11.48
N SER A 286 13.55 -21.13 11.48
CA SER A 286 12.68 -20.38 12.39
C SER A 286 12.22 -19.06 11.78
N VAL A 287 11.11 -18.57 12.28
CA VAL A 287 10.59 -17.22 12.01
C VAL A 287 10.94 -16.31 13.17
N SER A 288 11.35 -15.09 12.91
CA SER A 288 11.60 -14.09 13.95
C SER A 288 10.84 -12.80 13.68
N TYR A 289 10.57 -12.06 14.76
CA TYR A 289 9.80 -10.82 14.75
C TYR A 289 10.56 -9.75 15.52
N SER A 290 10.63 -8.55 14.94
CA SER A 290 11.34 -7.44 15.58
C SER A 290 10.71 -6.10 15.25
N ALA A 291 11.07 -5.09 16.05
CA ALA A 291 10.78 -3.70 15.80
C ALA A 291 12.09 -2.93 15.65
N TYR A 292 12.19 -2.06 14.63
CA TYR A 292 13.33 -1.21 14.37
C TYR A 292 12.90 0.26 14.39
N ASN A 293 13.51 1.05 15.25
CA ASN A 293 13.27 2.50 15.31
C ASN A 293 14.13 3.21 14.26
N ALA A 294 13.49 3.84 13.28
CA ALA A 294 14.17 4.49 12.17
C ALA A 294 14.97 5.75 12.56
N SER A 295 14.64 6.37 13.69
CA SER A 295 15.30 7.59 14.18
C SER A 295 16.52 7.27 15.04
N THR A 296 16.44 6.26 15.92
CA THR A 296 17.53 5.89 16.84
C THR A 296 18.44 4.80 16.25
N GLY A 297 17.95 4.04 15.29
CA GLY A 297 18.64 2.86 14.74
C GLY A 297 18.60 1.64 15.66
N GLU A 298 17.82 1.65 16.73
CA GLU A 298 17.71 0.56 17.69
C GLU A 298 16.69 -0.49 17.26
N SER A 299 17.02 -1.74 17.49
CA SER A 299 16.13 -2.90 17.26
C SER A 299 15.75 -3.58 18.57
N SER A 300 14.53 -4.07 18.61
CA SER A 300 14.04 -4.92 19.71
C SER A 300 13.34 -6.16 19.16
N THR A 301 13.47 -7.29 19.86
CA THR A 301 12.78 -8.52 19.51
C THR A 301 11.35 -8.51 20.04
N LEU A 302 10.40 -8.99 19.25
CA LEU A 302 9.02 -9.23 19.65
C LEU A 302 8.85 -10.73 19.95
N SER A 303 9.34 -11.18 21.10
CA SER A 303 9.48 -12.61 21.46
C SER A 303 8.15 -13.34 21.59
N ASP A 304 7.06 -12.62 21.92
CA ASP A 304 5.74 -13.20 22.15
C ASP A 304 4.91 -13.31 20.86
N VAL A 305 5.40 -12.75 19.74
CA VAL A 305 4.76 -12.88 18.43
C VAL A 305 5.09 -14.25 17.84
N SER A 306 4.07 -14.99 17.47
CA SER A 306 4.21 -16.26 16.76
C SER A 306 3.02 -16.52 15.86
N VAL A 307 3.28 -16.78 14.58
CA VAL A 307 2.29 -17.28 13.61
C VAL A 307 2.93 -18.38 12.75
N ASP A 308 2.11 -19.22 12.14
CA ASP A 308 2.59 -20.45 11.48
C ASP A 308 3.44 -20.19 10.24
N SER A 309 2.90 -19.42 9.28
CA SER A 309 3.52 -19.13 7.99
C SER A 309 3.13 -17.72 7.55
N PRO A 310 3.84 -16.69 8.08
CA PRO A 310 3.47 -15.29 7.84
C PRO A 310 3.61 -14.91 6.36
N ALA A 311 2.59 -14.24 5.84
CA ALA A 311 2.49 -13.82 4.46
C ALA A 311 2.30 -12.30 4.28
N ALA A 312 1.77 -11.62 5.29
CA ALA A 312 1.65 -10.17 5.32
C ALA A 312 1.72 -9.62 6.74
N ILE A 313 2.21 -8.40 6.87
CA ILE A 313 2.17 -7.62 8.10
C ILE A 313 1.66 -6.22 7.79
N ALA A 314 0.74 -5.72 8.60
CA ALA A 314 0.28 -4.34 8.55
C ALA A 314 0.08 -3.79 9.96
N VAL A 315 0.24 -2.48 10.12
CA VAL A 315 -0.01 -1.79 11.39
C VAL A 315 -1.23 -0.89 11.22
N ASP A 316 -2.20 -1.02 12.12
CA ASP A 316 -3.35 -0.11 12.14
C ASP A 316 -2.85 1.33 12.42
N PRO A 317 -3.18 2.28 11.54
CA PRO A 317 -2.62 3.64 11.61
C PRO A 317 -3.17 4.47 12.78
N VAL A 318 -4.13 3.95 13.54
CA VAL A 318 -4.74 4.66 14.68
C VAL A 318 -4.38 3.98 16.00
N SER A 319 -4.58 2.66 16.12
CA SER A 319 -4.29 1.92 17.36
C SER A 319 -2.81 1.55 17.49
N GLY A 320 -2.09 1.43 16.38
CA GLY A 320 -0.73 0.88 16.35
C GLY A 320 -0.68 -0.63 16.50
N ASN A 321 -1.82 -1.34 16.51
CA ASN A 321 -1.86 -2.79 16.59
C ASN A 321 -1.31 -3.43 15.31
N LEU A 322 -0.61 -4.54 15.47
CA LEU A 322 -0.02 -5.32 14.39
C LEU A 322 -1.01 -6.37 13.92
N PHE A 323 -1.21 -6.48 12.62
CA PHE A 323 -1.98 -7.53 11.99
C PHE A 323 -1.04 -8.38 11.13
N ILE A 324 -0.86 -9.65 11.48
CA ILE A 324 -0.02 -10.58 10.74
C ILE A 324 -0.90 -11.67 10.16
N ALA A 325 -1.01 -11.67 8.83
CA ALA A 325 -1.72 -12.69 8.09
C ALA A 325 -0.81 -13.91 7.85
N SER A 326 -1.38 -15.10 7.93
CA SER A 326 -0.65 -16.35 7.89
C SER A 326 -1.42 -17.42 7.14
N TYR A 327 -0.71 -18.23 6.37
CA TYR A 327 -1.22 -19.55 5.99
C TYR A 327 -1.26 -20.46 7.22
N ASN A 328 -2.13 -21.47 7.18
CA ASN A 328 -2.02 -22.59 8.13
C ASN A 328 -0.88 -23.54 7.72
N LEU A 329 -0.34 -24.27 8.66
CA LEU A 329 0.63 -25.33 8.36
C LEU A 329 -0.07 -26.56 7.79
N GLY A 330 0.62 -27.32 6.94
CA GLY A 330 0.16 -28.58 6.38
C GLY A 330 0.31 -28.65 4.85
N LEU A 331 0.02 -29.81 4.29
CA LEU A 331 0.16 -30.07 2.86
C LEU A 331 -0.83 -29.23 2.02
N ASP A 332 -1.98 -28.90 2.58
CA ASP A 332 -3.05 -28.16 1.92
C ASP A 332 -3.02 -26.65 2.24
N SER A 333 -1.91 -26.14 2.80
CA SER A 333 -1.80 -24.74 3.27
C SER A 333 -2.15 -23.68 2.24
N TYR A 334 -1.91 -23.95 0.96
CA TYR A 334 -2.20 -23.02 -0.14
C TYR A 334 -3.62 -23.14 -0.71
N THR A 335 -4.41 -24.13 -0.26
CA THR A 335 -5.79 -24.36 -0.74
C THR A 335 -6.82 -24.31 0.38
N THR A 336 -6.37 -24.22 1.63
CA THR A 336 -7.23 -24.07 2.81
C THR A 336 -7.22 -22.63 3.31
N ASN A 337 -8.22 -22.28 4.09
CA ASN A 337 -8.31 -20.97 4.74
C ASN A 337 -7.10 -20.71 5.62
N GLY A 338 -6.59 -19.49 5.56
CA GLY A 338 -5.60 -18.97 6.49
C GLY A 338 -6.24 -18.23 7.66
N TYR A 339 -5.42 -17.44 8.33
CA TYR A 339 -5.87 -16.60 9.45
C TYR A 339 -5.08 -15.30 9.53
N VAL A 340 -5.54 -14.39 10.38
CA VAL A 340 -4.80 -13.19 10.76
C VAL A 340 -4.79 -13.08 12.30
N SER A 341 -3.64 -12.76 12.85
CA SER A 341 -3.47 -12.49 14.28
C SER A 341 -3.26 -11.02 14.51
N GLU A 342 -3.99 -10.46 15.47
CA GLU A 342 -3.85 -9.11 15.97
C GLU A 342 -2.99 -9.14 17.24
N PHE A 343 -1.93 -8.33 17.25
CA PHE A 343 -1.04 -8.13 18.40
C PHE A 343 -1.02 -6.65 18.78
N SER A 344 -0.73 -6.36 20.04
CA SER A 344 -0.32 -5.02 20.43
C SER A 344 1.01 -4.65 19.75
N ASN A 345 1.36 -3.38 19.73
CA ASN A 345 2.67 -2.92 19.23
C ASN A 345 3.88 -3.44 20.03
N SER A 346 3.64 -3.98 21.23
CA SER A 346 4.65 -4.68 22.05
C SER A 346 4.73 -6.19 21.78
N GLY A 347 3.88 -6.73 20.87
CA GLY A 347 3.89 -8.16 20.50
C GLY A 347 2.92 -9.04 21.29
N THR A 348 2.12 -8.50 22.22
CA THR A 348 1.14 -9.33 22.96
C THR A 348 -0.03 -9.68 22.06
N LEU A 349 -0.35 -10.97 21.94
CA LEU A 349 -1.50 -11.45 21.17
C LEU A 349 -2.81 -10.91 21.75
N ILE A 350 -3.56 -10.21 20.94
CA ILE A 350 -4.90 -9.73 21.28
C ILE A 350 -5.94 -10.72 20.80
N LYS A 351 -5.86 -11.14 19.53
CA LYS A 351 -6.84 -12.03 18.94
C LYS A 351 -6.36 -12.70 17.65
N LYS A 352 -6.94 -13.86 17.35
CA LYS A 352 -6.77 -14.58 16.09
C LYS A 352 -8.14 -14.65 15.38
N PHE A 353 -8.15 -14.44 14.07
CA PHE A 353 -9.34 -14.47 13.23
C PHE A 353 -9.10 -15.35 12.00
N ASP A 354 -10.04 -16.20 11.66
CA ASP A 354 -10.00 -16.96 10.41
C ASP A 354 -10.26 -16.04 9.21
N CYS A 355 -9.60 -16.31 8.10
CA CYS A 355 -9.81 -15.60 6.83
C CYS A 355 -9.86 -16.58 5.65
N GLY A 356 -9.91 -16.07 4.42
CA GLY A 356 -9.95 -16.91 3.23
C GLY A 356 -8.61 -17.53 2.87
N VAL A 357 -8.56 -18.22 1.72
CA VAL A 357 -7.37 -18.89 1.18
C VAL A 357 -6.35 -17.85 0.69
N GLY A 358 -5.09 -18.00 1.05
CA GLY A 358 -4.00 -17.14 0.59
C GLY A 358 -4.07 -15.71 1.10
N PRO A 359 -4.07 -15.46 2.43
CA PRO A 359 -4.10 -14.09 2.96
C PRO A 359 -2.74 -13.41 2.74
N ILE A 360 -2.71 -12.39 1.87
CA ILE A 360 -1.46 -11.76 1.40
C ILE A 360 -1.39 -10.24 1.59
N ALA A 361 -2.50 -9.59 1.94
CA ALA A 361 -2.48 -8.17 2.28
C ALA A 361 -3.51 -7.85 3.36
N VAL A 362 -3.19 -6.87 4.19
CA VAL A 362 -4.08 -6.30 5.20
C VAL A 362 -4.10 -4.79 5.03
N PHE A 363 -5.29 -4.22 4.97
CA PHE A 363 -5.49 -2.77 4.97
C PHE A 363 -6.68 -2.38 5.84
N PHE A 364 -6.83 -1.10 6.16
CA PHE A 364 -7.73 -0.66 7.22
C PHE A 364 -8.90 0.17 6.71
N ASN A 365 -10.05 0.00 7.36
CA ASN A 365 -11.24 0.82 7.12
C ASN A 365 -11.07 2.18 7.82
N THR A 366 -10.33 3.06 7.19
CA THR A 366 -9.98 4.36 7.72
C THR A 366 -10.91 5.46 7.22
N ASN A 367 -10.84 6.63 7.86
CA ASN A 367 -11.53 7.84 7.45
C ASN A 367 -10.71 8.75 6.51
N LYS A 368 -9.66 8.22 5.90
CA LYS A 368 -8.79 8.95 4.97
C LYS A 368 -9.49 9.28 3.65
#